data_9e1322329247ac24c3219ad23026275b
#
_entry.id   9e1322329247ac24c3219ad23026275b
#
_cell.length_a   1.000
_cell.length_b   1.000
_cell.length_c   1.000
_cell.angle_alpha   90.00
_cell.angle_beta   90.00
_cell.angle_gamma   90.00
#
_symmetry.space_group_name_H-M   'P 1'
#
loop_
_entity.id
_entity.type
_entity.pdbx_description
1 polymer ?
#
loop_
_entity_poly.entity_id
_entity_poly.type
_entity_poly.pdbx_seq_one_letter_code
_entity_poly.pdbx_strand_id
1 'polypeptide(L)'
;MKIVFLDRASVGDASLKGIESLGELICYDRTSKEECATRIADAEVIITNKVRIDREEMEAAPQLKLICIAATGMNNVDLEEAARRGIPVRNVAGYSTESVVQTTFAHLLNLTAKLPYFDERVKSRAYSHSGLFTDMGRSFRELSGKRMGIIGLGTIGRRVATVAEAFGMEVVYYATSGKAHDDYFRAVSLDELLTSADVISIHAPLNERTKGLIGQEELRRMKYTTILLNTGRGGIINEADLAEALNEGWIAGAGLDVYQMEPLPADSPLLTVRHPNKLSLTPHTAWASAEARARLIAGIAKNIEEQFK
;
A
#
# COMPACT_ATOMS: atom_id res chain seq x y z
N MET A 1 2.87 30.43 15.08
CA MET A 1 1.96 29.31 14.73
C MET A 1 2.47 28.07 15.40
N LYS A 2 1.60 27.37 16.13
CA LYS A 2 1.95 26.12 16.83
C LYS A 2 1.51 24.92 16.00
N ILE A 3 2.46 24.06 15.66
CA ILE A 3 2.28 22.87 14.81
C ILE A 3 2.57 21.65 15.68
N VAL A 4 1.64 20.70 15.73
CA VAL A 4 1.78 19.45 16.51
C VAL A 4 1.78 18.26 15.56
N PHE A 5 2.85 17.47 15.56
CA PHE A 5 2.95 16.21 14.83
C PHE A 5 2.76 15.03 15.79
N LEU A 6 1.64 14.33 15.68
CA LEU A 6 1.16 13.36 16.66
C LEU A 6 1.85 11.99 16.59
N ASP A 7 2.38 11.60 15.43
CA ASP A 7 2.95 10.28 15.19
C ASP A 7 4.20 10.36 14.30
N ARG A 8 5.16 11.19 14.73
CA ARG A 8 6.42 11.50 14.04
C ARG A 8 7.18 10.23 13.62
N ALA A 9 7.21 9.20 14.47
CA ALA A 9 7.88 7.93 14.16
C ALA A 9 7.35 7.27 12.88
N SER A 10 6.12 7.56 12.47
CA SER A 10 5.52 7.02 11.25
C SER A 10 6.21 7.44 9.96
N VAL A 11 6.95 8.55 9.96
CA VAL A 11 7.70 9.05 8.79
C VAL A 11 9.21 8.77 8.87
N GLY A 12 9.65 7.99 9.88
CA GLY A 12 11.03 7.53 10.05
C GLY A 12 12.03 8.69 10.20
N ASP A 13 13.12 8.67 9.46
CA ASP A 13 14.21 9.65 9.50
C ASP A 13 14.00 10.84 8.54
N ALA A 14 12.80 11.05 8.00
CA ALA A 14 12.53 12.17 7.11
C ALA A 14 12.80 13.51 7.78
N SER A 15 13.49 14.42 7.07
CA SER A 15 13.81 15.77 7.56
C SER A 15 12.55 16.63 7.65
N LEU A 16 12.31 17.25 8.80
CA LEU A 16 11.18 18.15 9.06
C LEU A 16 11.51 19.63 8.87
N LYS A 17 12.72 19.99 8.43
CA LYS A 17 13.20 21.40 8.30
C LYS A 17 12.22 22.32 7.57
N GLY A 18 11.53 21.82 6.53
CA GLY A 18 10.53 22.61 5.81
C GLY A 18 9.32 22.97 6.67
N ILE A 19 8.93 22.11 7.61
CA ILE A 19 7.82 22.37 8.54
C ILE A 19 8.30 23.23 9.71
N GLU A 20 9.49 22.96 10.25
CA GLU A 20 10.12 23.72 11.35
C GLU A 20 10.26 25.21 11.01
N SER A 21 10.51 25.55 9.74
CA SER A 21 10.62 26.95 9.31
C SER A 21 9.31 27.73 9.31
N LEU A 22 8.17 27.05 9.44
CA LEU A 22 6.82 27.66 9.37
C LEU A 22 6.25 28.02 10.74
N GLY A 23 6.83 27.51 11.84
CA GLY A 23 6.34 27.78 13.19
C GLY A 23 7.02 26.94 14.26
N GLU A 24 6.47 26.99 15.46
CA GLU A 24 6.87 26.13 16.56
C GLU A 24 6.36 24.70 16.31
N LEU A 25 7.27 23.77 15.96
CA LEU A 25 6.94 22.37 15.71
C LEU A 25 7.18 21.52 16.96
N ILE A 26 6.12 20.91 17.48
CA ILE A 26 6.17 19.92 18.56
C ILE A 26 5.92 18.55 17.97
N CYS A 27 6.83 17.61 18.20
CA CYS A 27 6.73 16.25 17.68
C CYS A 27 6.55 15.23 18.81
N TYR A 28 5.60 14.33 18.62
CA TYR A 28 5.45 13.12 19.42
C TYR A 28 5.68 11.89 18.53
N ASP A 29 6.50 10.96 18.98
CA ASP A 29 6.79 9.74 18.21
C ASP A 29 5.54 8.88 18.02
N ARG A 30 4.73 8.79 19.07
CA ARG A 30 3.44 8.10 19.09
C ARG A 30 2.50 8.86 20.01
N THR A 31 1.21 8.83 19.71
CA THR A 31 0.17 9.43 20.55
C THR A 31 -0.96 8.43 20.73
N SER A 32 -1.28 8.10 21.99
CA SER A 32 -2.48 7.31 22.31
C SER A 32 -3.74 8.18 22.26
N LYS A 33 -4.90 7.54 22.27
CA LYS A 33 -6.18 8.26 22.27
C LYS A 33 -6.29 9.19 23.50
N GLU A 34 -5.88 8.69 24.66
CA GLU A 34 -5.97 9.41 25.96
C GLU A 34 -5.05 10.63 26.00
N GLU A 35 -3.91 10.58 25.32
CA GLU A 35 -2.94 11.68 25.26
C GLU A 35 -3.30 12.74 24.22
N CYS A 36 -4.08 12.38 23.21
CA CYS A 36 -4.31 13.20 22.03
C CYS A 36 -4.84 14.58 22.38
N ALA A 37 -5.94 14.65 23.12
CA ALA A 37 -6.60 15.90 23.52
C ALA A 37 -5.65 16.86 24.25
N THR A 38 -4.83 16.36 25.18
CA THR A 38 -3.88 17.19 25.93
C THR A 38 -2.78 17.73 25.02
N ARG A 39 -2.30 16.91 24.07
CA ARG A 39 -1.19 17.28 23.17
C ARG A 39 -1.57 18.32 22.13
N ILE A 40 -2.83 18.39 21.75
CA ILE A 40 -3.32 19.30 20.72
C ILE A 40 -4.04 20.54 21.26
N ALA A 41 -4.19 20.70 22.57
CA ALA A 41 -5.05 21.70 23.21
C ALA A 41 -4.80 23.14 22.74
N ASP A 42 -3.58 23.48 22.36
CA ASP A 42 -3.16 24.79 21.88
C ASP A 42 -2.59 24.77 20.44
N ALA A 43 -2.84 23.66 19.70
CA ALA A 43 -2.39 23.51 18.33
C ALA A 43 -3.21 24.36 17.34
N GLU A 44 -2.54 25.06 16.46
CA GLU A 44 -3.16 25.71 15.29
C GLU A 44 -3.14 24.80 14.06
N VAL A 45 -2.14 23.89 14.01
CA VAL A 45 -2.00 22.87 12.96
C VAL A 45 -1.74 21.52 13.61
N ILE A 46 -2.50 20.51 13.21
CA ILE A 46 -2.25 19.12 13.55
C ILE A 46 -1.70 18.40 12.32
N ILE A 47 -0.61 17.64 12.50
CA ILE A 47 -0.10 16.69 11.51
C ILE A 47 -0.29 15.29 12.09
N THR A 48 -0.94 14.41 11.32
CA THR A 48 -1.17 13.02 11.71
C THR A 48 -1.05 12.07 10.52
N ASN A 49 -0.53 10.88 10.73
CA ASN A 49 -0.56 9.80 9.74
C ASN A 49 -1.66 8.77 10.09
N LYS A 50 -1.72 8.35 11.36
CA LYS A 50 -2.59 7.25 11.82
C LYS A 50 -3.41 7.59 13.07
N VAL A 51 -3.02 8.63 13.83
CA VAL A 51 -3.80 9.03 15.00
C VAL A 51 -5.15 9.54 14.53
N ARG A 52 -6.22 9.04 15.16
CA ARG A 52 -7.57 9.40 14.82
C ARG A 52 -7.91 10.79 15.38
N ILE A 53 -8.55 11.61 14.56
CA ILE A 53 -9.02 12.95 14.91
C ILE A 53 -10.51 13.00 14.63
N ASP A 54 -11.28 12.81 15.66
CA ASP A 54 -12.73 12.87 15.62
C ASP A 54 -13.23 14.18 16.27
N ARG A 55 -14.53 14.22 16.58
CA ARG A 55 -15.17 15.35 17.21
C ARG A 55 -14.52 15.75 18.53
N GLU A 56 -14.20 14.77 19.40
CA GLU A 56 -13.64 15.01 20.73
C GLU A 56 -12.27 15.70 20.64
N GLU A 57 -11.40 15.26 19.73
CA GLU A 57 -10.09 15.84 19.51
C GLU A 57 -10.20 17.26 18.92
N MET A 58 -11.14 17.48 18.00
CA MET A 58 -11.36 18.83 17.45
C MET A 58 -11.93 19.80 18.48
N GLU A 59 -12.75 19.31 19.43
CA GLU A 59 -13.25 20.11 20.57
C GLU A 59 -12.15 20.48 21.55
N ALA A 60 -11.18 19.60 21.75
CA ALA A 60 -10.04 19.84 22.61
C ALA A 60 -9.03 20.87 22.05
N ALA A 61 -9.10 21.19 20.76
CA ALA A 61 -8.18 22.10 20.07
C ALA A 61 -8.91 23.36 19.56
N PRO A 62 -9.31 24.32 20.43
CA PRO A 62 -10.13 25.47 20.03
C PRO A 62 -9.44 26.45 19.07
N GLN A 63 -8.11 26.39 18.93
CA GLN A 63 -7.34 27.23 18.03
C GLN A 63 -7.01 26.54 16.68
N LEU A 64 -7.52 25.34 16.46
CA LEU A 64 -7.19 24.52 15.29
C LEU A 64 -7.70 25.16 13.99
N LYS A 65 -6.79 25.37 13.04
CA LYS A 65 -7.03 26.01 11.74
C LYS A 65 -6.75 25.10 10.54
N LEU A 66 -6.06 23.98 10.77
CA LEU A 66 -5.68 23.04 9.70
C LEU A 66 -5.34 21.66 10.28
N ILE A 67 -5.83 20.60 9.62
CA ILE A 67 -5.37 19.23 9.83
C ILE A 67 -4.63 18.78 8.56
N CYS A 68 -3.35 18.42 8.70
CA CYS A 68 -2.55 17.82 7.64
C CYS A 68 -2.43 16.32 7.86
N ILE A 69 -2.82 15.54 6.87
CA ILE A 69 -2.68 14.08 6.90
C ILE A 69 -1.39 13.69 6.19
N ALA A 70 -0.47 13.07 6.93
CA ALA A 70 0.80 12.56 6.41
C ALA A 70 0.60 11.24 5.64
N ALA A 71 -0.38 11.22 4.74
CA ALA A 71 -0.76 10.07 3.90
C ALA A 71 -1.60 10.55 2.71
N THR A 72 -1.96 9.61 1.82
CA THR A 72 -2.97 9.82 0.77
C THR A 72 -4.38 9.57 1.31
N GLY A 73 -4.58 8.53 2.13
CA GLY A 73 -5.88 8.21 2.74
C GLY A 73 -6.22 9.16 3.88
N MET A 74 -7.51 9.47 4.08
CA MET A 74 -7.99 10.41 5.10
C MET A 74 -8.95 9.76 6.11
N ASN A 75 -8.97 8.44 6.18
CA ASN A 75 -9.94 7.67 6.98
C ASN A 75 -9.78 7.85 8.51
N ASN A 76 -8.67 8.43 8.95
CA ASN A 76 -8.38 8.70 10.34
C ASN A 76 -8.86 10.07 10.84
N VAL A 77 -9.57 10.84 9.99
CA VAL A 77 -10.16 12.14 10.36
C VAL A 77 -11.66 12.12 10.06
N ASP A 78 -12.47 12.61 10.99
CA ASP A 78 -13.89 12.90 10.76
C ASP A 78 -14.02 14.14 9.86
N LEU A 79 -14.15 13.90 8.55
CA LEU A 79 -14.21 14.96 7.54
C LEU A 79 -15.50 15.78 7.63
N GLU A 80 -16.61 15.17 8.06
CA GLU A 80 -17.91 15.84 8.20
C GLU A 80 -17.86 16.82 9.38
N GLU A 81 -17.32 16.39 10.50
CA GLU A 81 -17.15 17.24 11.67
C GLU A 81 -16.14 18.37 11.41
N ALA A 82 -15.02 18.08 10.75
CA ALA A 82 -14.05 19.09 10.35
C ALA A 82 -14.70 20.17 9.46
N ALA A 83 -15.48 19.75 8.46
CA ALA A 83 -16.21 20.67 7.57
C ALA A 83 -17.24 21.52 8.35
N ARG A 84 -17.97 20.91 9.30
CA ARG A 84 -18.94 21.63 10.16
C ARG A 84 -18.28 22.73 11.00
N ARG A 85 -17.03 22.52 11.41
CA ARG A 85 -16.22 23.47 12.18
C ARG A 85 -15.45 24.47 11.31
N GLY A 86 -15.49 24.29 10.00
CA GLY A 86 -14.70 25.12 9.06
C GLY A 86 -13.19 24.85 9.14
N ILE A 87 -12.79 23.66 9.62
CA ILE A 87 -11.39 23.25 9.71
C ILE A 87 -11.01 22.51 8.42
N PRO A 88 -10.13 23.07 7.57
CA PRO A 88 -9.63 22.38 6.39
C PRO A 88 -8.85 21.12 6.77
N VAL A 89 -9.08 20.03 6.01
CA VAL A 89 -8.29 18.79 6.11
C VAL A 89 -7.57 18.62 4.79
N ARG A 90 -6.24 18.54 4.80
CA ARG A 90 -5.40 18.39 3.62
C ARG A 90 -4.50 17.18 3.71
N ASN A 91 -4.50 16.37 2.68
CA ASN A 91 -3.60 15.23 2.53
C ASN A 91 -2.48 15.56 1.51
N VAL A 92 -1.63 14.59 1.25
CA VAL A 92 -0.63 14.67 0.17
C VAL A 92 -0.90 13.54 -0.82
N ALA A 93 -1.54 13.87 -1.94
CA ALA A 93 -1.83 12.89 -2.98
C ALA A 93 -0.61 12.65 -3.89
N GLY A 94 -0.44 11.41 -4.37
CA GLY A 94 0.54 11.05 -5.40
C GLY A 94 2.01 10.99 -4.96
N TYR A 95 2.35 11.35 -3.74
CA TYR A 95 3.74 11.40 -3.26
C TYR A 95 4.45 10.04 -3.30
N SER A 96 3.72 8.96 -3.14
CA SER A 96 4.24 7.59 -3.00
C SER A 96 4.10 6.74 -4.26
N THR A 97 3.59 7.27 -5.36
CA THR A 97 3.28 6.49 -6.57
C THR A 97 4.45 5.62 -7.01
N GLU A 98 5.64 6.18 -7.21
CA GLU A 98 6.81 5.43 -7.67
C GLU A 98 7.29 4.40 -6.63
N SER A 99 7.20 4.71 -5.34
CA SER A 99 7.54 3.79 -4.25
C SER A 99 6.63 2.56 -4.25
N VAL A 100 5.31 2.77 -4.38
CA VAL A 100 4.33 1.66 -4.43
C VAL A 100 4.52 0.82 -5.70
N VAL A 101 4.77 1.44 -6.84
CA VAL A 101 5.08 0.73 -8.10
C VAL A 101 6.31 -0.14 -7.93
N GLN A 102 7.40 0.41 -7.40
CA GLN A 102 8.64 -0.33 -7.16
C GLN A 102 8.40 -1.54 -6.23
N THR A 103 7.68 -1.37 -5.14
CA THR A 103 7.37 -2.45 -4.20
C THR A 103 6.45 -3.51 -4.82
N THR A 104 5.48 -3.09 -5.64
CA THR A 104 4.62 -4.03 -6.40
C THR A 104 5.47 -4.94 -7.28
N PHE A 105 6.42 -4.38 -8.04
CA PHE A 105 7.32 -5.18 -8.87
C PHE A 105 8.36 -5.94 -8.05
N ALA A 106 8.79 -5.43 -6.89
CA ALA A 106 9.66 -6.19 -5.98
C ALA A 106 8.98 -7.47 -5.49
N HIS A 107 7.72 -7.41 -5.06
CA HIS A 107 6.94 -8.62 -4.75
C HIS A 107 6.79 -9.55 -5.95
N LEU A 108 6.43 -9.00 -7.12
CA LEU A 108 6.27 -9.79 -8.34
C LEU A 108 7.56 -10.53 -8.72
N LEU A 109 8.70 -9.82 -8.75
CA LEU A 109 9.99 -10.39 -9.12
C LEU A 109 10.51 -11.37 -8.05
N ASN A 110 10.28 -11.10 -6.76
CA ASN A 110 10.58 -12.06 -5.69
C ASN A 110 9.87 -13.39 -5.91
N LEU A 111 8.59 -13.35 -6.26
CA LEU A 111 7.76 -14.54 -6.48
C LEU A 111 8.05 -15.25 -7.81
N THR A 112 8.39 -14.52 -8.88
CA THR A 112 8.65 -15.10 -10.21
C THR A 112 10.08 -15.57 -10.38
N ALA A 113 11.09 -14.74 -10.07
CA ALA A 113 12.50 -15.02 -10.32
C ALA A 113 13.14 -15.92 -9.23
N LYS A 114 12.48 -16.16 -8.10
CA LYS A 114 12.99 -17.00 -7.00
C LYS A 114 14.36 -16.53 -6.47
N LEU A 115 14.64 -15.24 -6.56
CA LEU A 115 15.96 -14.67 -6.23
C LEU A 115 16.43 -15.03 -4.80
N PRO A 116 15.60 -14.96 -3.73
CA PRO A 116 16.04 -15.33 -2.39
C PRO A 116 16.52 -16.80 -2.29
N TYR A 117 15.86 -17.71 -3.01
CA TYR A 117 16.29 -19.11 -3.03
C TYR A 117 17.68 -19.26 -3.68
N PHE A 118 17.90 -18.65 -4.81
CA PHE A 118 19.20 -18.77 -5.51
C PHE A 118 20.32 -18.04 -4.76
N ASP A 119 20.04 -16.89 -4.16
CA ASP A 119 20.99 -16.14 -3.34
C ASP A 119 21.44 -16.99 -2.13
N GLU A 120 20.51 -17.61 -1.41
CA GLU A 120 20.82 -18.52 -0.30
C GLU A 120 21.63 -19.73 -0.77
N ARG A 121 21.31 -20.32 -1.90
CA ARG A 121 22.06 -21.47 -2.49
C ARG A 121 23.53 -21.12 -2.74
N VAL A 122 23.82 -19.89 -3.19
CA VAL A 122 25.19 -19.44 -3.41
C VAL A 122 25.88 -19.12 -2.09
N LYS A 123 25.25 -18.35 -1.19
CA LYS A 123 25.83 -17.90 0.09
C LYS A 123 26.09 -19.07 1.05
N SER A 124 25.23 -20.07 1.07
CA SER A 124 25.42 -21.29 1.85
C SER A 124 26.48 -22.23 1.30
N ARG A 125 27.11 -21.89 0.16
CA ARG A 125 28.07 -22.73 -0.58
C ARG A 125 27.47 -24.04 -1.14
N ALA A 126 26.17 -24.25 -1.04
CA ALA A 126 25.51 -25.43 -1.61
C ALA A 126 25.70 -25.51 -3.13
N TYR A 127 25.70 -24.35 -3.84
CA TYR A 127 26.03 -24.27 -5.25
C TYR A 127 27.51 -24.65 -5.51
N SER A 128 28.46 -24.15 -4.74
CA SER A 128 29.88 -24.44 -4.90
C SER A 128 30.20 -25.94 -4.74
N HIS A 129 29.48 -26.63 -3.89
CA HIS A 129 29.65 -28.07 -3.68
C HIS A 129 28.82 -28.95 -4.62
N SER A 130 27.96 -28.36 -5.46
CA SER A 130 27.07 -29.13 -6.34
C SER A 130 27.79 -29.78 -7.52
N GLY A 131 28.94 -29.24 -7.92
CA GLY A 131 29.66 -29.67 -9.14
C GLY A 131 28.94 -29.30 -10.45
N LEU A 132 27.82 -28.54 -10.36
CA LEU A 132 27.02 -28.14 -11.52
C LEU A 132 27.41 -26.76 -12.01
N PHE A 133 27.40 -26.56 -13.33
CA PHE A 133 27.58 -25.24 -13.95
C PHE A 133 26.39 -24.30 -13.66
N THR A 134 25.18 -24.86 -13.65
CA THR A 134 23.93 -24.10 -13.42
C THR A 134 23.05 -24.86 -12.43
N ASP A 135 22.50 -24.16 -11.45
CA ASP A 135 21.52 -24.74 -10.53
C ASP A 135 20.09 -24.61 -11.12
N MET A 136 19.49 -25.74 -11.49
CA MET A 136 18.13 -25.83 -12.03
C MET A 136 17.12 -26.32 -10.96
N GLY A 137 17.47 -26.26 -9.68
CA GLY A 137 16.64 -26.77 -8.57
C GLY A 137 15.30 -26.07 -8.38
N ARG A 138 15.13 -24.87 -8.94
CA ARG A 138 13.83 -24.16 -8.97
C ARG A 138 13.60 -23.57 -10.35
N SER A 139 12.46 -23.90 -10.94
CA SER A 139 12.01 -23.23 -12.17
C SER A 139 11.48 -21.85 -11.86
N PHE A 140 11.75 -20.89 -12.72
CA PHE A 140 11.17 -19.55 -12.69
C PHE A 140 10.57 -19.20 -14.07
N ARG A 141 9.81 -18.11 -14.13
CA ARG A 141 9.08 -17.75 -15.35
C ARG A 141 9.35 -16.30 -15.73
N GLU A 142 9.38 -16.04 -17.03
CA GLU A 142 9.44 -14.71 -17.60
C GLU A 142 8.08 -14.00 -17.52
N LEU A 143 8.10 -12.68 -17.46
CA LEU A 143 6.90 -11.83 -17.49
C LEU A 143 6.47 -11.52 -18.93
N SER A 144 7.41 -11.53 -19.88
CA SER A 144 7.13 -11.24 -21.29
C SER A 144 6.07 -12.19 -21.85
N GLY A 145 5.11 -11.63 -22.59
CA GLY A 145 3.98 -12.35 -23.14
C GLY A 145 2.92 -12.79 -22.12
N LYS A 146 3.07 -12.42 -20.84
CA LYS A 146 2.06 -12.69 -19.80
C LYS A 146 1.06 -11.54 -19.71
N ARG A 147 -0.13 -11.82 -19.18
CA ARG A 147 -1.18 -10.82 -18.95
C ARG A 147 -1.20 -10.35 -17.51
N MET A 148 -1.13 -9.03 -17.33
CA MET A 148 -1.37 -8.37 -16.04
C MET A 148 -2.79 -7.80 -15.99
N GLY A 149 -3.57 -8.22 -15.01
CA GLY A 149 -4.87 -7.66 -14.67
C GLY A 149 -4.73 -6.64 -13.54
N ILE A 150 -5.14 -5.39 -13.78
CA ILE A 150 -5.12 -4.33 -12.78
C ILE A 150 -6.52 -4.16 -12.20
N ILE A 151 -6.69 -4.32 -10.90
CA ILE A 151 -7.92 -3.98 -10.19
C ILE A 151 -7.82 -2.55 -9.67
N GLY A 152 -8.47 -1.61 -10.36
CA GLY A 152 -8.41 -0.17 -10.07
C GLY A 152 -7.28 0.56 -10.83
N LEU A 153 -7.64 1.20 -11.95
CA LEU A 153 -6.71 1.94 -12.82
C LEU A 153 -6.67 3.44 -12.43
N GLY A 154 -6.36 3.74 -11.17
CA GLY A 154 -6.02 5.10 -10.70
C GLY A 154 -4.57 5.47 -11.01
N THR A 155 -4.04 6.54 -10.39
CA THR A 155 -2.66 7.00 -10.62
C THR A 155 -1.63 5.88 -10.44
N ILE A 156 -1.71 5.11 -9.37
CA ILE A 156 -0.77 4.00 -9.08
C ILE A 156 -0.99 2.86 -10.05
N GLY A 157 -2.25 2.40 -10.24
CA GLY A 157 -2.57 1.29 -11.13
C GLY A 157 -2.13 1.56 -12.57
N ARG A 158 -2.31 2.78 -13.07
CA ARG A 158 -1.84 3.21 -14.39
C ARG A 158 -0.31 3.15 -14.50
N ARG A 159 0.39 3.61 -13.47
CA ARG A 159 1.86 3.57 -13.47
C ARG A 159 2.38 2.14 -13.41
N VAL A 160 1.74 1.24 -12.63
CA VAL A 160 2.03 -0.20 -12.62
C VAL A 160 1.79 -0.80 -14.01
N ALA A 161 0.68 -0.46 -14.67
CA ALA A 161 0.36 -0.90 -16.01
C ALA A 161 1.46 -0.52 -17.03
N THR A 162 1.92 0.75 -17.01
CA THR A 162 3.02 1.23 -17.88
C THR A 162 4.32 0.44 -17.65
N VAL A 163 4.67 0.14 -16.39
CA VAL A 163 5.87 -0.65 -16.09
C VAL A 163 5.70 -2.11 -16.51
N ALA A 164 4.49 -2.67 -16.39
CA ALA A 164 4.20 -4.02 -16.88
C ALA A 164 4.40 -4.15 -18.40
N GLU A 165 3.97 -3.15 -19.17
CA GLU A 165 4.25 -3.12 -20.62
C GLU A 165 5.74 -3.09 -20.93
N ALA A 166 6.55 -2.38 -20.13
CA ALA A 166 8.02 -2.39 -20.31
C ALA A 166 8.64 -3.77 -20.04
N PHE A 167 7.99 -4.64 -19.27
CA PHE A 167 8.33 -6.07 -19.14
C PHE A 167 7.76 -6.94 -20.27
N GLY A 168 7.11 -6.36 -21.27
CA GLY A 168 6.50 -7.09 -22.38
C GLY A 168 5.18 -7.79 -22.03
N MET A 169 4.50 -7.33 -20.96
CA MET A 169 3.21 -7.88 -20.57
C MET A 169 2.06 -7.23 -21.34
N GLU A 170 0.99 -7.99 -21.62
CA GLU A 170 -0.31 -7.43 -22.00
C GLU A 170 -1.03 -6.94 -20.75
N VAL A 171 -1.61 -5.73 -20.79
CA VAL A 171 -2.32 -5.15 -19.65
C VAL A 171 -3.81 -5.04 -19.92
N VAL A 172 -4.62 -5.50 -18.96
CA VAL A 172 -6.06 -5.28 -18.90
C VAL A 172 -6.44 -4.76 -17.51
N TYR A 173 -7.60 -4.07 -17.38
CA TYR A 173 -8.01 -3.60 -16.07
C TYR A 173 -9.50 -3.80 -15.79
N TYR A 174 -9.82 -3.97 -14.51
CA TYR A 174 -11.17 -3.92 -13.98
C TYR A 174 -11.44 -2.58 -13.30
N ALA A 175 -12.47 -1.86 -13.77
CA ALA A 175 -12.86 -0.56 -13.24
C ALA A 175 -13.77 -0.72 -12.01
N THR A 176 -13.22 -0.59 -10.81
CA THR A 176 -13.99 -0.73 -9.55
C THR A 176 -15.04 0.38 -9.35
N SER A 177 -14.96 1.48 -10.08
CA SER A 177 -16.00 2.52 -10.15
C SER A 177 -17.24 2.08 -10.91
N GLY A 178 -17.16 0.97 -11.69
CA GLY A 178 -18.19 0.50 -12.59
C GLY A 178 -18.20 1.20 -13.95
N LYS A 179 -17.30 2.15 -14.20
CA LYS A 179 -17.16 2.85 -15.48
C LYS A 179 -15.71 2.79 -15.95
N ALA A 180 -15.51 2.32 -17.18
CA ALA A 180 -14.23 2.45 -17.87
C ALA A 180 -13.91 3.94 -18.06
N HIS A 181 -12.64 4.30 -17.88
CA HIS A 181 -12.20 5.69 -17.92
C HIS A 181 -10.81 5.85 -18.57
N ASP A 182 -10.40 4.84 -19.31
CA ASP A 182 -9.13 4.82 -20.01
C ASP A 182 -9.32 4.34 -21.45
N ASP A 183 -8.74 5.06 -22.39
CA ASP A 183 -8.83 4.76 -23.81
C ASP A 183 -7.62 3.93 -24.30
N TYR A 184 -6.55 3.84 -23.51
CA TYR A 184 -5.33 3.12 -23.88
C TYR A 184 -5.36 1.68 -23.37
N PHE A 185 -5.63 1.47 -22.07
CA PHE A 185 -5.72 0.14 -21.50
C PHE A 185 -7.13 -0.44 -21.64
N ARG A 186 -7.24 -1.71 -22.03
CA ARG A 186 -8.52 -2.39 -22.24
C ARG A 186 -9.19 -2.67 -20.90
N ALA A 187 -10.40 -2.11 -20.72
CA ALA A 187 -11.28 -2.48 -19.62
C ALA A 187 -11.93 -3.84 -19.86
N VAL A 188 -12.00 -4.67 -18.81
CA VAL A 188 -12.61 -6.00 -18.85
C VAL A 188 -13.52 -6.21 -17.64
N SER A 189 -14.38 -7.23 -17.69
CA SER A 189 -15.13 -7.70 -16.53
C SER A 189 -14.19 -8.29 -15.47
N LEU A 190 -14.65 -8.34 -14.21
CA LEU A 190 -13.89 -9.04 -13.17
C LEU A 190 -13.64 -10.50 -13.54
N ASP A 191 -14.66 -11.17 -14.08
CA ASP A 191 -14.56 -12.56 -14.53
C ASP A 191 -13.49 -12.78 -15.60
N GLU A 192 -13.48 -11.96 -16.64
CA GLU A 192 -12.45 -12.03 -17.69
C GLU A 192 -11.06 -11.78 -17.09
N LEU A 193 -10.92 -10.82 -16.17
CA LEU A 193 -9.66 -10.53 -15.52
C LEU A 193 -9.16 -11.74 -14.72
N LEU A 194 -10.01 -12.33 -13.86
CA LEU A 194 -9.66 -13.48 -13.02
C LEU A 194 -9.25 -14.70 -13.84
N THR A 195 -9.99 -15.00 -14.90
CA THR A 195 -9.76 -16.23 -15.71
C THR A 195 -8.60 -16.09 -16.69
N SER A 196 -8.23 -14.88 -17.08
CA SER A 196 -7.23 -14.65 -18.13
C SER A 196 -5.88 -14.14 -17.64
N ALA A 197 -5.80 -13.47 -16.48
CA ALA A 197 -4.56 -12.85 -16.01
C ALA A 197 -3.56 -13.87 -15.42
N ASP A 198 -2.27 -13.67 -15.71
CA ASP A 198 -1.17 -14.40 -15.09
C ASP A 198 -0.65 -13.70 -13.84
N VAL A 199 -0.85 -12.38 -13.76
CA VAL A 199 -0.59 -11.54 -12.59
C VAL A 199 -1.81 -10.66 -12.37
N ILE A 200 -2.29 -10.56 -11.13
CA ILE A 200 -3.36 -9.65 -10.73
C ILE A 200 -2.80 -8.69 -9.69
N SER A 201 -2.92 -7.38 -9.92
CA SER A 201 -2.43 -6.35 -9.02
C SER A 201 -3.55 -5.40 -8.60
N ILE A 202 -3.72 -5.23 -7.28
CA ILE A 202 -4.82 -4.46 -6.69
C ILE A 202 -4.32 -3.07 -6.31
N HIS A 203 -4.94 -2.04 -6.89
CA HIS A 203 -4.69 -0.61 -6.65
C HIS A 203 -5.98 0.18 -6.44
N ALA A 204 -7.00 -0.48 -5.94
CA ALA A 204 -8.30 0.10 -5.65
C ALA A 204 -8.39 0.64 -4.20
N PRO A 205 -9.22 1.65 -3.92
CA PRO A 205 -9.56 2.02 -2.56
C PRO A 205 -10.45 0.94 -1.91
N LEU A 206 -10.41 0.83 -0.58
CA LEU A 206 -11.36 0.01 0.17
C LEU A 206 -12.67 0.78 0.33
N ASN A 207 -13.75 0.22 -0.18
CA ASN A 207 -15.12 0.72 -0.05
C ASN A 207 -16.11 -0.45 -0.17
N GLU A 208 -17.42 -0.18 -0.14
CA GLU A 208 -18.46 -1.21 -0.21
C GLU A 208 -18.38 -2.12 -1.46
N ARG A 209 -17.82 -1.63 -2.58
CA ARG A 209 -17.68 -2.42 -3.81
C ARG A 209 -16.42 -3.28 -3.84
N THR A 210 -15.43 -2.94 -3.03
CA THR A 210 -14.11 -3.58 -3.07
C THR A 210 -13.80 -4.39 -1.81
N LYS A 211 -14.58 -4.20 -0.74
CA LYS A 211 -14.45 -4.98 0.48
C LYS A 211 -14.78 -6.45 0.21
N GLY A 212 -13.83 -7.33 0.50
CA GLY A 212 -13.98 -8.77 0.26
C GLY A 212 -14.12 -9.15 -1.21
N LEU A 213 -13.70 -8.27 -2.15
CA LEU A 213 -13.83 -8.48 -3.60
C LEU A 213 -13.16 -9.78 -4.07
N ILE A 214 -12.09 -10.19 -3.40
CA ILE A 214 -11.35 -11.42 -3.70
C ILE A 214 -11.51 -12.37 -2.52
N GLY A 215 -12.45 -13.29 -2.66
CA GLY A 215 -12.71 -14.39 -1.75
C GLY A 215 -12.41 -15.74 -2.39
N GLN A 216 -12.93 -16.80 -1.77
CA GLN A 216 -12.70 -18.18 -2.20
C GLN A 216 -13.14 -18.43 -3.66
N GLU A 217 -14.31 -17.91 -4.07
CA GLU A 217 -14.83 -18.11 -5.42
C GLU A 217 -13.92 -17.46 -6.46
N GLU A 218 -13.48 -16.21 -6.24
CA GLU A 218 -12.60 -15.49 -7.14
C GLU A 218 -11.22 -16.17 -7.23
N LEU A 219 -10.66 -16.63 -6.11
CA LEU A 219 -9.38 -17.34 -6.05
C LEU A 219 -9.44 -18.66 -6.83
N ARG A 220 -10.55 -19.40 -6.76
CA ARG A 220 -10.75 -20.65 -7.53
C ARG A 220 -10.89 -20.43 -9.02
N ARG A 221 -11.32 -19.24 -9.45
CA ARG A 221 -11.48 -18.87 -10.89
C ARG A 221 -10.17 -18.42 -11.52
N MET A 222 -9.17 -18.06 -10.70
CA MET A 222 -7.85 -17.68 -11.20
C MET A 222 -7.13 -18.88 -11.81
N LYS A 223 -6.15 -18.62 -12.69
CA LYS A 223 -5.24 -19.67 -13.15
C LYS A 223 -4.41 -20.18 -11.97
N TYR A 224 -4.13 -21.47 -11.91
CA TYR A 224 -3.20 -22.04 -10.91
C TYR A 224 -1.78 -21.44 -10.97
N THR A 225 -1.48 -20.73 -12.06
CA THR A 225 -0.21 -20.01 -12.27
C THR A 225 -0.25 -18.55 -11.86
N THR A 226 -1.43 -18.03 -11.47
CA THR A 226 -1.61 -16.60 -11.16
C THR A 226 -0.82 -16.20 -9.92
N ILE A 227 -0.21 -15.01 -9.98
CA ILE A 227 0.35 -14.30 -8.82
C ILE A 227 -0.59 -13.13 -8.50
N LEU A 228 -1.04 -13.07 -7.24
CA LEU A 228 -1.90 -12.01 -6.73
C LEU A 228 -1.11 -11.01 -5.88
N LEU A 229 -1.21 -9.71 -6.21
CA LEU A 229 -0.50 -8.64 -5.53
C LEU A 229 -1.49 -7.63 -4.92
N ASN A 230 -1.26 -7.26 -3.66
CA ASN A 230 -2.03 -6.20 -3.02
C ASN A 230 -1.12 -5.22 -2.27
N THR A 231 -0.88 -4.07 -2.88
CA THR A 231 -0.20 -2.90 -2.30
C THR A 231 -1.17 -1.72 -2.16
N GLY A 232 -2.47 -1.99 -2.26
CA GLY A 232 -3.54 -1.00 -2.16
C GLY A 232 -4.10 -0.86 -0.75
N ARG A 233 -5.03 -1.75 -0.38
CA ARG A 233 -5.68 -1.74 0.94
C ARG A 233 -5.96 -3.16 1.42
N GLY A 234 -5.77 -3.41 2.72
CA GLY A 234 -6.25 -4.60 3.39
C GLY A 234 -7.78 -4.70 3.35
N GLY A 235 -8.33 -5.91 3.53
CA GLY A 235 -9.76 -6.17 3.49
C GLY A 235 -10.38 -6.24 2.08
N ILE A 236 -9.60 -6.03 1.00
CA ILE A 236 -10.03 -6.30 -0.37
C ILE A 236 -9.91 -7.79 -0.67
N ILE A 237 -8.90 -8.45 -0.13
CA ILE A 237 -8.72 -9.90 -0.18
C ILE A 237 -9.16 -10.48 1.16
N ASN A 238 -9.89 -11.60 1.14
CA ASN A 238 -10.10 -12.41 2.33
C ASN A 238 -8.80 -13.20 2.62
N GLU A 239 -8.15 -12.91 3.73
CA GLU A 239 -6.84 -13.46 4.08
C GLU A 239 -6.89 -14.96 4.42
N ALA A 240 -8.00 -15.44 5.00
CA ALA A 240 -8.19 -16.86 5.30
C ALA A 240 -8.34 -17.67 4.00
N ASP A 241 -9.16 -17.20 3.07
CA ASP A 241 -9.35 -17.81 1.76
C ASP A 241 -8.06 -17.78 0.94
N LEU A 242 -7.28 -16.70 1.03
CA LEU A 242 -5.98 -16.61 0.38
C LEU A 242 -4.97 -17.64 0.94
N ALA A 243 -4.92 -17.80 2.26
CA ALA A 243 -4.05 -18.81 2.90
C ALA A 243 -4.42 -20.22 2.45
N GLU A 244 -5.72 -20.53 2.37
CA GLU A 244 -6.22 -21.80 1.82
C GLU A 244 -5.82 -21.96 0.35
N ALA A 245 -6.05 -20.94 -0.48
CA ALA A 245 -5.71 -20.98 -1.91
C ALA A 245 -4.22 -21.26 -2.16
N LEU A 246 -3.33 -20.67 -1.36
CA LEU A 246 -1.89 -20.92 -1.44
C LEU A 246 -1.53 -22.34 -0.99
N ASN A 247 -2.18 -22.85 0.05
CA ASN A 247 -1.96 -24.20 0.57
C ASN A 247 -2.45 -25.27 -0.40
N GLU A 248 -3.61 -25.07 -1.01
CA GLU A 248 -4.22 -26.01 -1.94
C GLU A 248 -3.72 -25.80 -3.41
N GLY A 249 -2.92 -24.74 -3.66
CA GLY A 249 -2.32 -24.50 -4.97
C GLY A 249 -3.31 -23.99 -6.02
N TRP A 250 -4.38 -23.31 -5.60
CA TRP A 250 -5.31 -22.67 -6.55
C TRP A 250 -4.63 -21.54 -7.31
N ILE A 251 -3.65 -20.87 -6.68
CA ILE A 251 -2.80 -19.86 -7.30
C ILE A 251 -1.33 -20.13 -7.01
N ALA A 252 -0.42 -19.53 -7.80
CA ALA A 252 1.02 -19.78 -7.69
C ALA A 252 1.68 -19.03 -6.52
N GLY A 253 1.14 -17.87 -6.14
CA GLY A 253 1.71 -17.07 -5.07
C GLY A 253 0.97 -15.75 -4.83
N ALA A 254 1.29 -15.08 -3.72
CA ALA A 254 0.76 -13.77 -3.40
C ALA A 254 1.83 -12.84 -2.82
N GLY A 255 1.73 -11.53 -3.13
CA GLY A 255 2.54 -10.46 -2.55
C GLY A 255 1.65 -9.41 -1.89
N LEU A 256 1.84 -9.17 -0.59
CA LEU A 256 1.00 -8.26 0.19
C LEU A 256 1.86 -7.25 0.96
N ASP A 257 1.47 -5.99 0.88
CA ASP A 257 2.01 -4.92 1.72
C ASP A 257 0.99 -4.42 2.75
N VAL A 258 -0.28 -4.84 2.61
CA VAL A 258 -1.42 -4.37 3.41
C VAL A 258 -2.27 -5.52 3.90
N TYR A 259 -2.87 -5.36 5.08
CA TYR A 259 -3.60 -6.40 5.79
C TYR A 259 -4.96 -5.90 6.28
N GLN A 260 -5.89 -6.83 6.53
CA GLN A 260 -7.20 -6.50 7.07
C GLN A 260 -7.08 -5.86 8.45
N MET A 261 -6.14 -6.31 9.25
CA MET A 261 -5.75 -5.72 10.53
C MET A 261 -4.27 -5.39 10.52
N GLU A 262 -3.92 -4.16 10.89
CA GLU A 262 -2.56 -3.66 10.96
C GLU A 262 -2.25 -3.08 12.35
N PRO A 263 -1.19 -3.54 13.04
CA PRO A 263 -0.22 -4.57 12.63
C PRO A 263 -0.85 -5.95 12.40
N LEU A 264 -0.24 -6.77 11.49
CA LEU A 264 -0.69 -8.14 11.22
C LEU A 264 -0.71 -8.96 12.51
N PRO A 265 -1.84 -9.55 12.91
CA PRO A 265 -1.94 -10.38 14.12
C PRO A 265 -1.01 -11.59 14.06
N ALA A 266 -0.47 -11.99 15.22
CA ALA A 266 0.43 -13.13 15.31
C ALA A 266 -0.24 -14.49 14.97
N ASP A 267 -1.56 -14.56 15.06
CA ASP A 267 -2.40 -15.71 14.70
C ASP A 267 -3.01 -15.58 13.28
N SER A 268 -2.55 -14.62 12.49
CA SER A 268 -3.04 -14.45 11.11
C SER A 268 -2.89 -15.74 10.30
N PRO A 269 -3.92 -16.15 9.53
CA PRO A 269 -3.87 -17.32 8.66
C PRO A 269 -2.74 -17.23 7.62
N LEU A 270 -2.33 -16.03 7.22
CA LEU A 270 -1.21 -15.81 6.30
C LEU A 270 0.11 -16.36 6.85
N LEU A 271 0.31 -16.32 8.17
CA LEU A 271 1.52 -16.83 8.83
C LEU A 271 1.54 -18.35 8.96
N THR A 272 0.43 -19.03 8.65
CA THR A 272 0.29 -20.50 8.69
C THR A 272 0.39 -21.16 7.30
N VAL A 273 0.73 -20.39 6.26
CA VAL A 273 0.89 -20.91 4.90
C VAL A 273 2.03 -21.94 4.86
N ARG A 274 1.72 -23.20 4.43
CA ARG A 274 2.65 -24.34 4.40
C ARG A 274 3.87 -24.14 3.52
N HIS A 275 3.75 -23.28 2.50
CA HIS A 275 4.79 -22.98 1.51
C HIS A 275 5.14 -21.49 1.55
N PRO A 276 5.94 -21.01 2.52
CA PRO A 276 6.21 -19.58 2.70
C PRO A 276 6.86 -18.91 1.48
N ASN A 277 7.52 -19.67 0.60
CA ASN A 277 8.09 -19.19 -0.65
C ASN A 277 7.04 -18.83 -1.73
N LYS A 278 5.75 -19.12 -1.50
CA LYS A 278 4.63 -18.66 -2.31
C LYS A 278 4.06 -17.33 -1.81
N LEU A 279 4.51 -16.82 -0.67
CA LEU A 279 4.00 -15.61 -0.04
C LEU A 279 5.13 -14.61 0.18
N SER A 280 4.93 -13.36 -0.24
CA SER A 280 5.87 -12.24 -0.06
C SER A 280 5.14 -11.15 0.72
N LEU A 281 5.61 -10.84 1.93
CA LEU A 281 4.95 -9.90 2.85
C LEU A 281 5.86 -8.73 3.19
N THR A 282 5.29 -7.51 3.25
CA THR A 282 5.93 -6.31 3.78
C THR A 282 4.98 -5.56 4.72
N PRO A 283 5.49 -4.85 5.76
CA PRO A 283 4.65 -4.31 6.83
C PRO A 283 4.14 -2.89 6.49
N HIS A 284 3.34 -2.76 5.43
CA HIS A 284 2.75 -1.52 4.93
C HIS A 284 3.80 -0.43 4.65
N THR A 285 4.87 -0.82 3.96
CA THR A 285 6.03 0.04 3.65
C THR A 285 6.15 0.39 2.16
N ALA A 286 5.25 -0.07 1.31
CA ALA A 286 5.29 0.20 -0.13
C ALA A 286 5.35 1.71 -0.46
N TRP A 287 4.77 2.56 0.39
CA TRP A 287 4.77 4.01 0.24
C TRP A 287 6.05 4.70 0.73
N ALA A 288 6.93 4.03 1.51
CA ALA A 288 7.84 4.63 2.48
C ALA A 288 9.29 4.79 1.97
N SER A 289 9.54 4.85 0.65
CA SER A 289 10.89 5.16 0.17
C SER A 289 11.38 6.51 0.67
N ALA A 290 12.69 6.71 0.77
CA ALA A 290 13.29 7.96 1.24
C ALA A 290 12.77 9.17 0.45
N GLU A 291 12.69 9.03 -0.88
CA GLU A 291 12.20 10.07 -1.78
C GLU A 291 10.70 10.34 -1.60
N ALA A 292 9.91 9.29 -1.39
CA ALA A 292 8.47 9.45 -1.14
C ALA A 292 8.22 10.17 0.19
N ARG A 293 8.96 9.82 1.24
CA ARG A 293 8.87 10.50 2.54
C ARG A 293 9.31 11.96 2.45
N ALA A 294 10.37 12.26 1.67
CA ALA A 294 10.77 13.64 1.43
C ALA A 294 9.69 14.45 0.70
N ARG A 295 9.06 13.87 -0.35
CA ARG A 295 7.91 14.50 -1.04
C ARG A 295 6.71 14.69 -0.13
N LEU A 296 6.44 13.73 0.76
CA LEU A 296 5.37 13.83 1.75
C LEU A 296 5.55 15.04 2.67
N ILE A 297 6.74 15.17 3.27
CA ILE A 297 7.05 16.30 4.17
C ILE A 297 6.99 17.63 3.43
N ALA A 298 7.53 17.71 2.22
CA ALA A 298 7.43 18.92 1.39
C ALA A 298 5.97 19.25 1.06
N GLY A 299 5.14 18.25 0.79
CA GLY A 299 3.70 18.44 0.53
C GLY A 299 2.94 18.94 1.77
N ILE A 300 3.29 18.44 2.96
CA ILE A 300 2.72 18.93 4.22
C ILE A 300 3.12 20.41 4.44
N ALA A 301 4.40 20.73 4.30
CA ALA A 301 4.87 22.11 4.43
C ALA A 301 4.12 23.06 3.46
N LYS A 302 3.97 22.65 2.21
CA LYS A 302 3.19 23.40 1.21
C LYS A 302 1.73 23.60 1.63
N ASN A 303 1.06 22.55 2.14
CA ASN A 303 -0.31 22.64 2.61
C ASN A 303 -0.46 23.66 3.76
N ILE A 304 0.52 23.71 4.67
CA ILE A 304 0.55 24.69 5.77
C ILE A 304 0.78 26.10 5.21
N GLU A 305 1.77 26.31 4.35
CA GLU A 305 2.05 27.61 3.74
C GLU A 305 0.83 28.17 2.99
N GLU A 306 0.11 27.35 2.24
CA GLU A 306 -1.06 27.76 1.47
C GLU A 306 -2.27 28.15 2.35
N GLN A 307 -2.33 27.60 3.57
CA GLN A 307 -3.40 27.91 4.52
C GLN A 307 -3.19 29.25 5.22
N PHE A 308 -1.94 29.66 5.43
CA PHE A 308 -1.60 30.84 6.23
C PHE A 308 -1.03 32.00 5.42
N LYS A 309 -1.06 31.93 4.09
CA LYS A 309 -0.89 33.07 3.16
C LYS A 309 -2.15 33.90 3.03
#